data_72b1a44a02ca4e44ca70ba5636ca3b98
#
_entry.id   72b1a44a02ca4e44ca70ba5636ca3b98
#
_cell.length_a   1.000
_cell.length_b   1.000
_cell.length_c   1.000
_cell.angle_alpha   90.00
_cell.angle_beta   90.00
_cell.angle_gamma   90.00
#
_symmetry.space_group_name_H-M   'P 1'
#
loop_
_entity.id
_entity.type
_entity.pdbx_description
1 polymer ?
#
loop_
_entity_poly.entity_id
_entity_poly.type
_entity_poly.pdbx_seq_one_letter_code
_entity_poly.pdbx_strand_id
1 'polypeptide(L)'
;HVIVVGFGLTGRHVARALADHGIDFVALEMNPETVRAERARGVPILYGDAGHAQVLENAGASHARLMVVAISDFPGTQRVVATSKATWPRLPLIVRARYMREVPVFQALGADDVVPDELETSVEIFARVLKRYELPSDAIERTVQAVRSETFAQMRSTAVRAGLTATRVSAVAPVDLETHVVGPGAPADGKTLAELALRLRHGITVVNVKRGGHDLPEPGPATRLEAADVVVVLGAPDRLAAAASIFRAVAPVPGDDGGDRPPGAPA
;
A
#
# COMPACT_ATOMS: atom_id res chain seq x y z
N HIS A 1 2.97 21.57 -8.24
CA HIS A 1 2.66 21.80 -6.82
C HIS A 1 1.54 20.89 -6.33
N VAL A 2 1.32 20.85 -5.01
CA VAL A 2 0.22 20.15 -4.33
C VAL A 2 -0.79 21.16 -3.83
N ILE A 3 -2.10 20.90 -3.98
CA ILE A 3 -3.16 21.70 -3.34
C ILE A 3 -3.57 20.99 -2.05
N VAL A 4 -3.58 21.73 -0.92
CA VAL A 4 -4.01 21.20 0.39
C VAL A 4 -5.31 21.92 0.78
N VAL A 5 -6.43 21.19 0.74
CA VAL A 5 -7.76 21.71 1.10
C VAL A 5 -8.04 21.46 2.58
N GLY A 6 -8.20 22.54 3.34
CA GLY A 6 -8.34 22.51 4.79
C GLY A 6 -6.99 22.63 5.52
N PHE A 7 -6.87 23.66 6.38
CA PHE A 7 -5.62 23.94 7.11
C PHE A 7 -5.77 23.71 8.63
N GLY A 8 -6.54 22.68 9.00
CA GLY A 8 -6.60 22.13 10.35
C GLY A 8 -5.33 21.33 10.69
N LEU A 9 -5.42 20.42 11.67
CA LEU A 9 -4.27 19.64 12.13
C LEU A 9 -3.64 18.84 10.99
N THR A 10 -4.44 18.05 10.26
CA THR A 10 -3.96 17.21 9.15
C THR A 10 -3.34 18.05 8.02
N GLY A 11 -4.04 19.11 7.59
CA GLY A 11 -3.53 19.98 6.51
C GLY A 11 -2.20 20.66 6.88
N ARG A 12 -2.05 21.11 8.12
CA ARG A 12 -0.77 21.68 8.62
C ARG A 12 0.36 20.66 8.61
N HIS A 13 0.10 19.41 9.01
CA HIS A 13 1.12 18.35 8.97
C HIS A 13 1.52 18.01 7.54
N VAL A 14 0.55 17.91 6.62
CA VAL A 14 0.83 17.69 5.20
C VAL A 14 1.66 18.84 4.63
N ALA A 15 1.23 20.09 4.87
CA ALA A 15 1.93 21.28 4.38
C ALA A 15 3.37 21.36 4.91
N ARG A 16 3.57 21.04 6.19
CA ARG A 16 4.90 20.99 6.79
C ARG A 16 5.77 19.91 6.15
N ALA A 17 5.24 18.70 6.00
CA ALA A 17 5.98 17.60 5.36
C ALA A 17 6.38 17.96 3.92
N LEU A 18 5.49 18.62 3.16
CA LEU A 18 5.80 19.09 1.80
C LEU A 18 6.91 20.13 1.81
N ALA A 19 6.83 21.13 2.71
CA ALA A 19 7.85 22.16 2.87
C ALA A 19 9.22 21.58 3.25
N ASP A 20 9.27 20.66 4.22
CA ASP A 20 10.49 20.02 4.69
C ASP A 20 11.21 19.23 3.56
N HIS A 21 10.46 18.81 2.53
CA HIS A 21 11.00 18.10 1.36
C HIS A 21 11.12 18.97 0.10
N GLY A 22 10.94 20.29 0.21
CA GLY A 22 11.03 21.21 -0.92
C GLY A 22 9.96 21.00 -2.00
N ILE A 23 8.79 20.47 -1.62
CA ILE A 23 7.66 20.27 -2.53
C ILE A 23 6.73 21.49 -2.43
N ASP A 24 6.55 22.17 -3.55
CA ASP A 24 5.66 23.34 -3.61
C ASP A 24 4.22 22.96 -3.33
N PHE A 25 3.52 23.78 -2.54
CA PHE A 25 2.10 23.59 -2.25
C PHE A 25 1.37 24.93 -2.15
N VAL A 26 0.04 24.88 -2.27
CA VAL A 26 -0.89 25.97 -1.96
C VAL A 26 -1.98 25.40 -1.07
N ALA A 27 -2.24 26.04 0.07
CA ALA A 27 -3.32 25.66 0.96
C ALA A 27 -4.59 26.48 0.68
N LEU A 28 -5.76 25.85 0.84
CA LEU A 28 -7.08 26.48 0.81
C LEU A 28 -7.75 26.33 2.17
N GLU A 29 -8.25 27.44 2.74
CA GLU A 29 -8.91 27.43 4.04
C GLU A 29 -10.06 28.44 4.06
N MET A 30 -11.15 28.09 4.73
CA MET A 30 -12.35 28.92 4.85
C MET A 30 -12.35 29.81 6.11
N ASN A 31 -11.51 29.51 7.10
CA ASN A 31 -11.39 30.33 8.29
C ASN A 31 -10.45 31.52 8.02
N PRO A 32 -10.97 32.78 7.98
CA PRO A 32 -10.17 33.95 7.65
C PRO A 32 -9.10 34.28 8.69
N GLU A 33 -9.29 33.90 9.94
CA GLU A 33 -8.29 34.11 11.00
C GLU A 33 -7.10 33.17 10.80
N THR A 34 -7.37 31.89 10.50
CA THR A 34 -6.33 30.91 10.15
C THR A 34 -5.53 31.38 8.94
N VAL A 35 -6.23 31.82 7.87
CA VAL A 35 -5.57 32.30 6.65
C VAL A 35 -4.67 33.49 6.96
N ARG A 36 -5.14 34.46 7.74
CA ARG A 36 -4.37 35.66 8.10
C ARG A 36 -3.13 35.30 8.91
N ALA A 37 -3.30 34.45 9.93
CA ALA A 37 -2.22 34.05 10.81
C ALA A 37 -1.12 33.25 10.07
N GLU A 38 -1.51 32.30 9.23
CA GLU A 38 -0.56 31.45 8.51
C GLU A 38 0.11 32.19 7.34
N ARG A 39 -0.60 33.10 6.68
CA ARG A 39 0.00 33.99 5.66
C ARG A 39 1.07 34.89 6.25
N ALA A 40 0.86 35.39 7.46
CA ALA A 40 1.86 36.21 8.19
C ALA A 40 3.13 35.39 8.53
N ARG A 41 3.04 34.06 8.57
CA ARG A 41 4.16 33.13 8.73
C ARG A 41 4.83 32.72 7.42
N GLY A 42 4.37 33.24 6.30
CA GLY A 42 4.89 32.93 4.97
C GLY A 42 4.29 31.66 4.33
N VAL A 43 3.24 31.08 4.90
CA VAL A 43 2.58 29.91 4.33
C VAL A 43 1.82 30.31 3.07
N PRO A 44 1.98 29.62 1.92
CA PRO A 44 1.20 29.89 0.72
C PRO A 44 -0.24 29.39 0.90
N ILE A 45 -1.09 30.25 1.44
CA ILE A 45 -2.48 29.93 1.80
C ILE A 45 -3.45 30.95 1.21
N LEU A 46 -4.54 30.44 0.64
CA LEU A 46 -5.62 31.23 0.06
C LEU A 46 -6.91 31.05 0.87
N TYR A 47 -7.68 32.11 0.97
CA TYR A 47 -9.02 32.07 1.54
C TYR A 47 -10.01 31.66 0.46
N GLY A 48 -10.88 30.68 0.75
CA GLY A 48 -11.97 30.31 -0.13
C GLY A 48 -12.58 28.95 0.16
N ASP A 49 -13.80 28.75 -0.35
CA ASP A 49 -14.48 27.45 -0.34
C ASP A 49 -14.04 26.63 -1.55
N ALA A 50 -13.29 25.57 -1.29
CA ALA A 50 -12.80 24.64 -2.31
C ALA A 50 -13.94 23.84 -3.00
N GLY A 51 -15.17 23.90 -2.52
CA GLY A 51 -16.35 23.40 -3.22
C GLY A 51 -16.66 24.13 -4.54
N HIS A 52 -16.04 25.29 -4.79
CA HIS A 52 -16.20 26.08 -6.01
C HIS A 52 -15.00 25.92 -6.95
N ALA A 53 -15.26 25.57 -8.21
CA ALA A 53 -14.21 25.35 -9.22
C ALA A 53 -13.30 26.57 -9.40
N GLN A 54 -13.86 27.81 -9.35
CA GLN A 54 -13.07 29.03 -9.48
C GLN A 54 -12.04 29.20 -8.36
N VAL A 55 -12.35 28.79 -7.13
CA VAL A 55 -11.42 28.85 -6.00
C VAL A 55 -10.28 27.84 -6.18
N LEU A 56 -10.60 26.63 -6.66
CA LEU A 56 -9.61 25.62 -7.00
C LEU A 56 -8.72 26.05 -8.17
N GLU A 57 -9.30 26.69 -9.20
CA GLU A 57 -8.53 27.23 -10.31
C GLU A 57 -7.57 28.35 -9.86
N ASN A 58 -8.00 29.22 -8.96
CA ASN A 58 -7.15 30.26 -8.37
C ASN A 58 -5.98 29.66 -7.55
N ALA A 59 -6.15 28.43 -7.04
CA ALA A 59 -5.08 27.66 -6.40
C ALA A 59 -4.23 26.88 -7.42
N GLY A 60 -4.53 27.00 -8.72
CA GLY A 60 -3.77 26.37 -9.80
C GLY A 60 -4.13 24.90 -10.06
N ALA A 61 -5.39 24.51 -9.88
CA ALA A 61 -5.84 23.11 -10.04
C ALA A 61 -5.53 22.54 -11.42
N SER A 62 -5.58 23.34 -12.48
CA SER A 62 -5.23 22.96 -13.85
C SER A 62 -3.77 22.45 -13.99
N HIS A 63 -2.87 22.85 -13.10
CA HIS A 63 -1.44 22.54 -13.15
C HIS A 63 -0.95 21.80 -11.91
N ALA A 64 -1.84 21.49 -10.97
CA ALA A 64 -1.49 20.76 -9.76
C ALA A 64 -1.20 19.28 -10.08
N ARG A 65 -0.22 18.73 -9.38
CA ARG A 65 0.14 17.29 -9.49
C ARG A 65 -0.71 16.41 -8.60
N LEU A 66 -1.26 16.97 -7.54
CA LEU A 66 -2.02 16.27 -6.52
C LEU A 66 -2.87 17.26 -5.74
N MET A 67 -4.05 16.84 -5.31
CA MET A 67 -4.84 17.53 -4.31
C MET A 67 -5.07 16.64 -3.10
N VAL A 68 -4.86 17.19 -1.91
CA VAL A 68 -5.14 16.54 -0.63
C VAL A 68 -6.34 17.24 0.01
N VAL A 69 -7.42 16.52 0.22
CA VAL A 69 -8.64 17.04 0.86
C VAL A 69 -8.62 16.63 2.33
N ALA A 70 -8.23 17.55 3.22
CA ALA A 70 -7.98 17.32 4.64
C ALA A 70 -9.08 17.90 5.57
N ILE A 71 -10.22 18.34 5.01
CA ILE A 71 -11.38 18.78 5.79
C ILE A 71 -12.09 17.58 6.43
N SER A 72 -12.82 17.83 7.52
CA SER A 72 -13.53 16.79 8.27
C SER A 72 -15.05 16.82 8.12
N ASP A 73 -15.57 17.78 7.37
CA ASP A 73 -16.98 17.92 7.06
C ASP A 73 -17.34 17.05 5.86
N PHE A 74 -18.17 16.01 6.07
CA PHE A 74 -18.51 15.06 5.03
C PHE A 74 -19.18 15.71 3.79
N PRO A 75 -20.24 16.56 3.94
CA PRO A 75 -20.84 17.22 2.79
C PRO A 75 -19.87 18.17 2.05
N GLY A 76 -19.03 18.88 2.78
CA GLY A 76 -18.00 19.74 2.19
C GLY A 76 -16.98 18.92 1.39
N THR A 77 -16.48 17.81 1.96
CA THR A 77 -15.58 16.89 1.27
C THR A 77 -16.19 16.35 -0.02
N GLN A 78 -17.46 15.92 0.03
CA GLN A 78 -18.18 15.45 -1.17
C GLN A 78 -18.22 16.51 -2.27
N ARG A 79 -18.56 17.78 -1.93
CA ARG A 79 -18.58 18.87 -2.91
C ARG A 79 -17.21 19.10 -3.52
N VAL A 80 -16.16 19.15 -2.72
CA VAL A 80 -14.79 19.34 -3.21
C VAL A 80 -14.40 18.24 -4.18
N VAL A 81 -14.60 16.97 -3.82
CA VAL A 81 -14.27 15.82 -4.65
C VAL A 81 -15.07 15.85 -5.96
N ALA A 82 -16.39 16.05 -5.87
CA ALA A 82 -17.26 16.09 -7.05
C ALA A 82 -16.87 17.22 -8.00
N THR A 83 -16.68 18.45 -7.48
CA THR A 83 -16.25 19.61 -8.28
C THR A 83 -14.90 19.38 -8.93
N SER A 84 -13.94 18.84 -8.17
CA SER A 84 -12.59 18.58 -8.69
C SER A 84 -12.60 17.57 -9.81
N LYS A 85 -13.31 16.45 -9.66
CA LYS A 85 -13.35 15.38 -10.67
C LYS A 85 -14.21 15.75 -11.89
N ALA A 86 -15.24 16.58 -11.71
CA ALA A 86 -16.01 17.10 -12.82
C ALA A 86 -15.20 18.07 -13.71
N THR A 87 -14.33 18.88 -13.10
CA THR A 87 -13.58 19.93 -13.80
C THR A 87 -12.19 19.45 -14.24
N TRP A 88 -11.49 18.71 -13.37
CA TRP A 88 -10.14 18.17 -13.61
C TRP A 88 -10.09 16.64 -13.36
N PRO A 89 -10.68 15.83 -14.23
CA PRO A 89 -10.82 14.38 -14.00
C PRO A 89 -9.50 13.63 -13.86
N ARG A 90 -8.40 14.20 -14.36
CA ARG A 90 -7.06 13.63 -14.26
C ARG A 90 -6.27 14.05 -13.03
N LEU A 91 -6.75 15.04 -12.27
CA LEU A 91 -6.07 15.47 -11.05
C LEU A 91 -6.19 14.38 -9.98
N PRO A 92 -5.09 13.82 -9.49
CA PRO A 92 -5.13 12.82 -8.43
C PRO A 92 -5.63 13.45 -7.12
N LEU A 93 -6.51 12.73 -6.41
CA LEU A 93 -7.10 13.17 -5.14
C LEU A 93 -6.80 12.17 -4.03
N ILE A 94 -6.17 12.64 -2.95
CA ILE A 94 -6.12 11.96 -1.67
C ILE A 94 -7.13 12.60 -0.75
N VAL A 95 -8.07 11.83 -0.23
CA VAL A 95 -9.18 12.33 0.57
C VAL A 95 -9.16 11.74 1.96
N ARG A 96 -9.18 12.58 2.97
CA ARG A 96 -9.40 12.17 4.35
C ARG A 96 -10.88 11.86 4.55
N ALA A 97 -11.18 10.68 5.07
CA ALA A 97 -12.51 10.30 5.55
C ALA A 97 -12.50 10.22 7.08
N ARG A 98 -13.56 10.67 7.72
CA ARG A 98 -13.67 10.52 9.17
C ARG A 98 -14.03 9.08 9.56
N TYR A 99 -14.93 8.46 8.80
CA TYR A 99 -15.46 7.13 9.07
C TYR A 99 -15.28 6.19 7.89
N MET A 100 -15.14 4.91 8.19
CA MET A 100 -15.01 3.85 7.17
C MET A 100 -16.18 3.83 6.18
N ARG A 101 -17.40 4.13 6.62
CA ARG A 101 -18.60 4.19 5.76
C ARG A 101 -18.57 5.30 4.69
N GLU A 102 -17.70 6.29 4.83
CA GLU A 102 -17.55 7.40 3.89
C GLU A 102 -16.65 7.02 2.70
N VAL A 103 -15.79 6.04 2.89
CA VAL A 103 -14.80 5.61 1.87
C VAL A 103 -15.45 5.23 0.54
N PRO A 104 -16.49 4.36 0.49
CA PRO A 104 -17.11 4.00 -0.77
C PRO A 104 -17.73 5.20 -1.50
N VAL A 105 -18.22 6.19 -0.75
CA VAL A 105 -18.83 7.39 -1.32
C VAL A 105 -17.77 8.25 -2.03
N PHE A 106 -16.64 8.50 -1.38
CA PHE A 106 -15.56 9.27 -1.99
C PHE A 106 -14.91 8.56 -3.18
N GLN A 107 -14.76 7.24 -3.09
CA GLN A 107 -14.29 6.42 -4.23
C GLN A 107 -15.26 6.49 -5.42
N ALA A 108 -16.57 6.41 -5.18
CA ALA A 108 -17.59 6.54 -6.23
C ALA A 108 -17.58 7.93 -6.88
N LEU A 109 -17.23 8.97 -6.14
CA LEU A 109 -17.02 10.34 -6.66
C LEU A 109 -15.69 10.51 -7.41
N GLY A 110 -14.83 9.49 -7.42
CA GLY A 110 -13.58 9.48 -8.17
C GLY A 110 -12.34 9.82 -7.35
N ALA A 111 -12.39 9.82 -6.01
CA ALA A 111 -11.17 9.92 -5.20
C ALA A 111 -10.23 8.75 -5.52
N ASP A 112 -8.95 9.06 -5.75
CA ASP A 112 -7.95 8.05 -6.11
C ASP A 112 -7.48 7.27 -4.88
N ASP A 113 -7.37 7.97 -3.76
CA ASP A 113 -7.02 7.38 -2.47
C ASP A 113 -7.89 7.99 -1.35
N VAL A 114 -8.32 7.18 -0.41
CA VAL A 114 -9.13 7.61 0.74
C VAL A 114 -8.54 7.06 2.02
N VAL A 115 -8.18 7.96 2.92
CA VAL A 115 -7.57 7.65 4.22
C VAL A 115 -8.60 7.83 5.34
N PRO A 116 -9.14 6.75 5.91
CA PRO A 116 -10.11 6.83 6.99
C PRO A 116 -9.43 6.96 8.36
N ASP A 117 -9.75 8.03 9.10
CA ASP A 117 -9.24 8.27 10.46
C ASP A 117 -9.52 7.09 11.41
N GLU A 118 -10.69 6.48 11.26
CA GLU A 118 -11.14 5.37 12.09
C GLU A 118 -10.22 4.14 11.96
N LEU A 119 -9.78 3.81 10.74
CA LEU A 119 -8.82 2.73 10.48
C LEU A 119 -7.44 3.08 11.04
N GLU A 120 -6.94 4.28 10.74
CA GLU A 120 -5.60 4.68 11.18
C GLU A 120 -5.49 4.76 12.70
N THR A 121 -6.55 5.23 13.36
CA THR A 121 -6.62 5.22 14.83
C THR A 121 -6.62 3.80 15.38
N SER A 122 -7.37 2.87 14.77
CA SER A 122 -7.40 1.46 15.18
C SER A 122 -6.03 0.81 15.03
N VAL A 123 -5.36 1.05 13.89
CA VAL A 123 -4.00 0.58 13.62
C VAL A 123 -3.02 1.07 14.68
N GLU A 124 -3.05 2.36 15.00
CA GLU A 124 -2.16 2.93 16.01
C GLU A 124 -2.42 2.34 17.41
N ILE A 125 -3.69 2.13 17.79
CA ILE A 125 -4.05 1.54 19.08
C ILE A 125 -3.52 0.12 19.19
N PHE A 126 -3.81 -0.76 18.22
CA PHE A 126 -3.34 -2.14 18.34
C PHE A 126 -1.82 -2.26 18.21
N ALA A 127 -1.16 -1.43 17.40
CA ALA A 127 0.29 -1.40 17.32
C ALA A 127 0.92 -1.07 18.69
N ARG A 128 0.35 -0.11 19.41
CA ARG A 128 0.79 0.22 20.79
C ARG A 128 0.52 -0.93 21.77
N VAL A 129 -0.60 -1.63 21.63
CA VAL A 129 -0.89 -2.82 22.44
C VAL A 129 0.17 -3.89 22.19
N LEU A 130 0.43 -4.27 20.94
CA LEU A 130 1.42 -5.28 20.59
C LEU A 130 2.83 -4.91 21.08
N LYS A 131 3.20 -3.63 21.00
CA LYS A 131 4.47 -3.13 21.55
C LYS A 131 4.57 -3.32 23.06
N ARG A 132 3.47 -3.18 23.81
CA ARG A 132 3.43 -3.44 25.27
C ARG A 132 3.65 -4.91 25.62
N TYR A 133 3.35 -5.83 24.70
CA TYR A 133 3.63 -7.25 24.80
C TYR A 133 5.01 -7.63 24.23
N GLU A 134 5.87 -6.63 23.99
CA GLU A 134 7.26 -6.79 23.54
C GLU A 134 7.39 -7.58 22.21
N LEU A 135 6.35 -7.53 21.35
CA LEU A 135 6.47 -8.11 20.02
C LEU A 135 7.54 -7.37 19.20
N PRO A 136 8.33 -8.09 18.38
CA PRO A 136 9.29 -7.47 17.48
C PRO A 136 8.63 -6.46 16.52
N SER A 137 9.31 -5.35 16.23
CA SER A 137 8.77 -4.27 15.41
C SER A 137 8.36 -4.73 14.02
N ASP A 138 9.11 -5.65 13.43
CA ASP A 138 8.80 -6.25 12.12
C ASP A 138 7.52 -7.11 12.14
N ALA A 139 7.24 -7.79 13.26
CA ALA A 139 5.99 -8.54 13.44
C ALA A 139 4.79 -7.59 13.56
N ILE A 140 4.97 -6.48 14.29
CA ILE A 140 3.94 -5.43 14.40
C ILE A 140 3.66 -4.83 13.03
N GLU A 141 4.70 -4.47 12.27
CA GLU A 141 4.55 -3.89 10.93
C GLU A 141 3.81 -4.84 9.98
N ARG A 142 4.16 -6.12 9.95
CA ARG A 142 3.42 -7.13 9.16
C ARG A 142 1.94 -7.19 9.53
N THR A 143 1.62 -7.14 10.83
CA THR A 143 0.22 -7.14 11.30
C THR A 143 -0.52 -5.88 10.85
N VAL A 144 0.13 -4.72 10.93
CA VAL A 144 -0.42 -3.44 10.45
C VAL A 144 -0.74 -3.52 8.96
N GLN A 145 0.18 -4.00 8.14
CA GLN A 145 -0.02 -4.13 6.69
C GLN A 145 -1.12 -5.13 6.35
N ALA A 146 -1.20 -6.26 7.07
CA ALA A 146 -2.26 -7.24 6.88
C ALA A 146 -3.65 -6.63 7.15
N VAL A 147 -3.82 -5.93 8.28
CA VAL A 147 -5.10 -5.29 8.63
C VAL A 147 -5.51 -4.23 7.60
N ARG A 148 -4.57 -3.39 7.15
CA ARG A 148 -4.85 -2.42 6.10
C ARG A 148 -5.31 -3.09 4.81
N SER A 149 -4.57 -4.10 4.35
CA SER A 149 -4.88 -4.83 3.10
C SER A 149 -6.23 -5.53 3.14
N GLU A 150 -6.56 -6.22 4.23
CA GLU A 150 -7.84 -6.92 4.42
C GLU A 150 -9.01 -5.93 4.43
N THR A 151 -8.87 -4.82 5.17
CA THR A 151 -9.92 -3.82 5.28
C THR A 151 -10.21 -3.18 3.92
N PHE A 152 -9.19 -2.81 3.15
CA PHE A 152 -9.36 -2.28 1.80
C PHE A 152 -9.91 -3.32 0.81
N ALA A 153 -9.55 -4.61 0.95
CA ALA A 153 -10.12 -5.69 0.13
C ALA A 153 -11.61 -5.90 0.40
N GLN A 154 -12.03 -5.88 1.67
CA GLN A 154 -13.44 -5.99 2.07
C GLN A 154 -14.26 -4.81 1.52
N MET A 155 -13.74 -3.58 1.59
CA MET A 155 -14.42 -2.40 1.05
C MET A 155 -14.62 -2.49 -0.45
N ARG A 156 -13.62 -2.92 -1.22
CA ARG A 156 -13.75 -3.14 -2.67
C ARG A 156 -14.84 -4.17 -2.99
N SER A 157 -14.91 -5.26 -2.24
CA SER A 157 -15.93 -6.30 -2.46
C SER A 157 -17.35 -5.80 -2.14
N THR A 158 -17.50 -4.93 -1.14
CA THR A 158 -18.78 -4.33 -0.77
C THR A 158 -19.25 -3.30 -1.81
N ALA A 159 -18.34 -2.49 -2.34
CA ALA A 159 -18.63 -1.52 -3.41
C ALA A 159 -19.11 -2.21 -4.70
N VAL A 160 -18.49 -3.33 -5.06
CA VAL A 160 -18.91 -4.16 -6.23
C VAL A 160 -20.30 -4.75 -6.00
N ARG A 161 -20.62 -5.23 -4.79
CA ARG A 161 -21.96 -5.76 -4.46
C ARG A 161 -23.04 -4.69 -4.44
N ALA A 162 -22.69 -3.45 -4.12
CA ALA A 162 -23.64 -2.32 -4.11
C ALA A 162 -23.95 -1.76 -5.52
N GLY A 163 -23.42 -2.35 -6.59
CA GLY A 163 -23.69 -1.92 -7.98
C GLY A 163 -23.08 -0.58 -8.37
N LEU A 164 -22.16 -0.06 -7.58
CA LEU A 164 -21.39 1.13 -7.91
C LEU A 164 -20.30 0.73 -8.92
N THR A 165 -20.67 0.74 -10.21
CA THR A 165 -19.73 0.55 -11.29
C THR A 165 -18.83 1.79 -11.39
N ALA A 166 -17.74 1.78 -10.67
CA ALA A 166 -16.64 2.69 -10.94
C ALA A 166 -16.12 2.40 -12.35
N THR A 167 -16.10 3.41 -13.18
CA THR A 167 -15.40 3.39 -14.47
C THR A 167 -13.99 2.89 -14.22
N ARG A 168 -13.62 1.77 -14.85
CA ARG A 168 -12.28 1.18 -14.75
C ARG A 168 -11.23 2.23 -15.12
N VAL A 169 -10.66 2.88 -14.15
CA VAL A 169 -9.26 3.28 -14.28
C VAL A 169 -8.49 1.97 -14.16
N SER A 170 -7.69 1.66 -15.18
CA SER A 170 -6.86 0.47 -15.25
C SER A 170 -6.11 0.33 -13.94
N ALA A 171 -6.62 -0.50 -13.05
CA ALA A 171 -5.91 -0.87 -11.85
C ALA A 171 -4.68 -1.64 -12.35
N VAL A 172 -3.51 -1.05 -12.24
CA VAL A 172 -2.28 -1.82 -12.13
C VAL A 172 -2.59 -2.82 -11.02
N ALA A 173 -2.58 -4.11 -11.37
CA ALA A 173 -2.83 -5.17 -10.38
C ALA A 173 -1.94 -4.89 -9.17
N PRO A 174 -2.45 -4.97 -7.93
CA PRO A 174 -1.64 -4.72 -6.75
C PRO A 174 -0.41 -5.60 -6.85
N VAL A 175 0.75 -4.97 -6.81
CA VAL A 175 2.03 -5.64 -6.91
C VAL A 175 2.68 -5.50 -5.55
N ASP A 176 2.89 -6.62 -4.88
CA ASP A 176 3.52 -6.68 -3.56
C ASP A 176 4.95 -7.20 -3.65
N LEU A 177 5.73 -6.88 -2.64
CA LEU A 177 7.08 -7.39 -2.41
C LEU A 177 7.02 -8.41 -1.28
N GLU A 178 7.48 -9.63 -1.54
CA GLU A 178 7.69 -10.64 -0.50
C GLU A 178 9.15 -11.06 -0.43
N THR A 179 9.56 -11.47 0.76
CA THR A 179 10.90 -11.96 1.02
C THR A 179 10.83 -13.43 1.39
N HIS A 180 11.57 -14.26 0.66
CA HIS A 180 11.66 -15.71 0.92
C HIS A 180 13.10 -16.11 1.22
N VAL A 181 13.26 -17.06 2.12
CA VAL A 181 14.55 -17.72 2.35
C VAL A 181 14.55 -19.04 1.60
N VAL A 182 15.57 -19.27 0.78
CA VAL A 182 15.74 -20.53 0.07
C VAL A 182 16.09 -21.62 1.06
N GLY A 183 15.16 -22.54 1.28
CA GLY A 183 15.39 -23.70 2.14
C GLY A 183 16.33 -24.72 1.50
N PRO A 184 17.13 -25.46 2.29
CA PRO A 184 17.96 -26.55 1.76
C PRO A 184 17.07 -27.60 1.08
N GLY A 185 17.43 -27.98 -0.16
CA GLY A 185 16.64 -28.92 -0.97
C GLY A 185 15.32 -28.36 -1.50
N ALA A 186 15.08 -27.04 -1.39
CA ALA A 186 13.94 -26.40 -2.03
C ALA A 186 14.03 -26.51 -3.56
N PRO A 187 12.90 -26.45 -4.30
CA PRO A 187 12.92 -26.45 -5.76
C PRO A 187 13.80 -25.35 -6.39
N ALA A 188 14.03 -24.25 -5.66
CA ALA A 188 14.90 -23.15 -6.08
C ALA A 188 16.38 -23.39 -5.77
N ASP A 189 16.71 -24.27 -4.82
CA ASP A 189 18.08 -24.52 -4.37
C ASP A 189 18.94 -25.11 -5.51
N GLY A 190 20.08 -24.50 -5.76
CA GLY A 190 21.02 -24.88 -6.80
C GLY A 190 20.59 -24.51 -8.24
N LYS A 191 19.45 -23.85 -8.46
CA LYS A 191 18.96 -23.47 -9.79
C LYS A 191 19.20 -22.00 -10.10
N THR A 192 19.36 -21.71 -11.39
CA THR A 192 19.44 -20.32 -11.88
C THR A 192 18.06 -19.71 -12.03
N LEU A 193 17.98 -18.37 -12.02
CA LEU A 193 16.74 -17.65 -12.26
C LEU A 193 16.15 -17.97 -13.65
N ALA A 194 16.98 -18.24 -14.64
CA ALA A 194 16.56 -18.68 -15.97
C ALA A 194 15.87 -20.06 -15.93
N GLU A 195 16.46 -21.04 -15.22
CA GLU A 195 15.89 -22.38 -15.08
C GLU A 195 14.57 -22.38 -14.31
N LEU A 196 14.44 -21.53 -13.30
CA LEU A 196 13.21 -21.35 -12.52
C LEU A 196 12.11 -20.68 -13.34
N ALA A 197 12.47 -19.84 -14.30
CA ALA A 197 11.54 -19.09 -15.16
C ALA A 197 10.38 -18.43 -14.38
N LEU A 198 10.69 -17.85 -13.21
CA LEU A 198 9.70 -17.37 -12.22
C LEU A 198 8.70 -16.38 -12.81
N ARG A 199 9.16 -15.48 -13.69
CA ARG A 199 8.29 -14.53 -14.35
C ARG A 199 7.30 -15.20 -15.31
N LEU A 200 7.78 -16.18 -16.08
CA LEU A 200 6.96 -16.85 -17.10
C LEU A 200 5.97 -17.85 -16.49
N ARG A 201 6.42 -18.64 -15.50
CA ARG A 201 5.62 -19.72 -14.91
C ARG A 201 4.74 -19.27 -13.76
N HIS A 202 5.22 -18.29 -12.98
CA HIS A 202 4.57 -17.90 -11.72
C HIS A 202 4.14 -16.42 -11.70
N GLY A 203 4.51 -15.61 -12.71
CA GLY A 203 4.14 -14.20 -12.78
C GLY A 203 4.83 -13.34 -11.72
N ILE A 204 5.95 -13.81 -11.12
CA ILE A 204 6.73 -13.10 -10.12
C ILE A 204 8.11 -12.73 -10.66
N THR A 205 8.68 -11.62 -10.19
CA THR A 205 9.99 -11.12 -10.61
C THR A 205 10.92 -11.03 -9.40
N VAL A 206 12.13 -11.58 -9.50
CA VAL A 206 13.16 -11.40 -8.47
C VAL A 206 13.73 -9.98 -8.60
N VAL A 207 13.67 -9.24 -7.50
CA VAL A 207 14.15 -7.85 -7.41
C VAL A 207 15.52 -7.79 -6.77
N ASN A 208 15.76 -8.64 -5.76
CA ASN A 208 17.02 -8.69 -5.03
C ASN A 208 17.30 -10.11 -4.50
N VAL A 209 18.58 -10.43 -4.37
CA VAL A 209 19.06 -11.66 -3.72
C VAL A 209 20.16 -11.28 -2.73
N LYS A 210 20.03 -11.71 -1.47
CA LYS A 210 21.07 -11.53 -0.44
C LYS A 210 21.66 -12.87 -0.08
N ARG A 211 22.99 -12.94 -0.06
CA ARG A 211 23.77 -14.11 0.36
C ARG A 211 24.74 -13.73 1.48
N GLY A 212 24.65 -14.41 2.60
CA GLY A 212 25.51 -14.12 3.75
C GLY A 212 25.36 -12.69 4.28
N GLY A 213 24.18 -12.08 4.12
CA GLY A 213 23.90 -10.70 4.54
C GLY A 213 24.29 -9.61 3.54
N HIS A 214 24.90 -9.95 2.40
CA HIS A 214 25.29 -9.01 1.35
C HIS A 214 24.35 -9.12 0.14
N ASP A 215 24.01 -7.96 -0.46
CA ASP A 215 23.25 -7.93 -1.69
C ASP A 215 24.10 -8.43 -2.87
N LEU A 216 23.55 -9.37 -3.67
CA LEU A 216 24.16 -9.75 -4.93
C LEU A 216 23.88 -8.66 -5.96
N PRO A 217 24.91 -8.16 -6.67
CA PRO A 217 24.70 -7.11 -7.67
C PRO A 217 23.82 -7.63 -8.82
N GLU A 218 22.72 -6.92 -9.10
CA GLU A 218 21.81 -7.12 -10.21
C GLU A 218 21.50 -8.61 -10.53
N PRO A 219 20.55 -9.25 -9.79
CA PRO A 219 20.22 -10.64 -10.03
C PRO A 219 19.71 -10.82 -11.47
N GLY A 220 20.53 -11.46 -12.31
CA GLY A 220 20.26 -11.73 -13.72
C GLY A 220 19.84 -13.19 -13.97
N PRO A 221 19.53 -13.56 -15.23
CA PRO A 221 19.12 -14.91 -15.60
C PRO A 221 20.09 -16.01 -15.18
N ALA A 222 21.38 -15.71 -15.16
CA ALA A 222 22.46 -16.65 -14.77
C ALA A 222 22.69 -16.75 -13.25
N THR A 223 22.04 -15.87 -12.45
CA THR A 223 22.17 -15.90 -10.99
C THR A 223 21.62 -17.23 -10.45
N ARG A 224 22.48 -18.02 -9.80
CA ARG A 224 22.12 -19.27 -9.14
C ARG A 224 21.73 -19.00 -7.70
N LEU A 225 20.58 -19.50 -7.29
CA LEU A 225 20.11 -19.44 -5.91
C LEU A 225 20.73 -20.60 -5.12
N GLU A 226 21.08 -20.34 -3.88
CA GLU A 226 21.66 -21.33 -2.95
C GLU A 226 20.86 -21.36 -1.65
N ALA A 227 20.94 -22.47 -0.93
CA ALA A 227 20.31 -22.55 0.40
C ALA A 227 20.76 -21.41 1.31
N ALA A 228 19.85 -20.85 2.09
CA ALA A 228 19.98 -19.67 2.93
C ALA A 228 20.06 -18.32 2.19
N ASP A 229 19.96 -18.28 0.85
CA ASP A 229 19.75 -17.01 0.15
C ASP A 229 18.41 -16.39 0.55
N VAL A 230 18.42 -15.07 0.74
CA VAL A 230 17.22 -14.28 0.97
C VAL A 230 16.82 -13.62 -0.35
N VAL A 231 15.70 -14.03 -0.91
CA VAL A 231 15.22 -13.59 -2.23
C VAL A 231 14.04 -12.66 -2.06
N VAL A 232 14.13 -11.43 -2.60
CA VAL A 232 13.04 -10.46 -2.64
C VAL A 232 12.35 -10.59 -4.00
N VAL A 233 11.06 -10.89 -3.98
CA VAL A 233 10.24 -11.11 -5.17
C VAL A 233 9.08 -10.11 -5.25
N LEU A 234 8.75 -9.69 -6.47
CA LEU A 234 7.68 -8.76 -6.81
C LEU A 234 6.60 -9.50 -7.60
N GLY A 235 5.34 -9.37 -7.24
CA GLY A 235 4.23 -9.97 -7.98
C GLY A 235 2.87 -9.66 -7.38
N ALA A 236 1.80 -10.11 -8.04
CA ALA A 236 0.46 -10.05 -7.46
C ALA A 236 0.37 -10.96 -6.22
N PRO A 237 -0.38 -10.58 -5.16
CA PRO A 237 -0.42 -11.31 -3.89
C PRO A 237 -0.75 -12.81 -4.03
N ASP A 238 -1.70 -13.15 -4.90
CA ASP A 238 -2.09 -14.53 -5.21
C ASP A 238 -0.95 -15.32 -5.88
N ARG A 239 -0.17 -14.66 -6.72
CA ARG A 239 1.01 -15.23 -7.40
C ARG A 239 2.18 -15.45 -6.46
N LEU A 240 2.42 -14.50 -5.56
CA LEU A 240 3.45 -14.61 -4.53
C LEU A 240 3.14 -15.77 -3.58
N ALA A 241 1.92 -15.86 -3.07
CA ALA A 241 1.49 -16.97 -2.21
C ALA A 241 1.63 -18.33 -2.90
N ALA A 242 1.26 -18.46 -4.18
CA ALA A 242 1.41 -19.69 -4.96
C ALA A 242 2.89 -20.07 -5.18
N ALA A 243 3.77 -19.08 -5.34
CA ALA A 243 5.19 -19.29 -5.59
C ALA A 243 6.00 -19.58 -4.30
N ALA A 244 5.46 -19.34 -3.12
CA ALA A 244 6.16 -19.53 -1.84
C ALA A 244 6.73 -20.97 -1.66
N SER A 245 6.06 -21.98 -2.21
CA SER A 245 6.50 -23.38 -2.15
C SER A 245 7.82 -23.62 -2.91
N ILE A 246 8.18 -22.78 -3.86
CA ILE A 246 9.42 -22.91 -4.65
C ILE A 246 10.65 -22.67 -3.78
N PHE A 247 10.52 -21.84 -2.76
CA PHE A 247 11.60 -21.45 -1.85
C PHE A 247 11.63 -22.25 -0.55
N ARG A 248 10.61 -23.07 -0.27
CA ARG A 248 10.52 -23.86 0.95
C ARG A 248 11.17 -25.23 0.76
N ALA A 249 11.87 -25.71 1.79
CA ALA A 249 12.38 -27.07 1.83
C ALA A 249 11.21 -28.05 1.69
N VAL A 250 11.39 -29.06 0.82
CA VAL A 250 10.47 -30.21 0.74
C VAL A 250 10.75 -31.11 1.95
N ALA A 251 9.76 -31.31 2.80
CA ALA A 251 9.89 -32.31 3.88
C ALA A 251 10.19 -33.65 3.24
N PRO A 252 11.19 -34.42 3.74
CA PRO A 252 11.43 -35.77 3.24
C PRO A 252 10.16 -36.60 3.44
N VAL A 253 9.69 -37.21 2.38
CA VAL A 253 8.61 -38.21 2.45
C VAL A 253 9.11 -39.29 3.40
N PRO A 254 8.39 -39.68 4.48
CA PRO A 254 8.77 -40.79 5.33
C PRO A 254 8.94 -42.01 4.45
N GLY A 255 10.17 -42.55 4.40
CA GLY A 255 10.47 -43.74 3.63
C GLY A 255 9.52 -44.86 4.05
N ASP A 256 8.98 -45.53 3.07
CA ASP A 256 8.36 -46.86 3.22
C ASP A 256 9.45 -47.80 3.72
N ASP A 257 9.55 -47.92 5.05
CA ASP A 257 10.38 -48.98 5.68
C ASP A 257 9.76 -50.31 5.32
N GLY A 258 10.20 -50.82 4.16
CA GLY A 258 9.94 -52.17 3.73
C GLY A 258 10.32 -53.14 4.86
N GLY A 259 9.27 -53.62 5.53
CA GLY A 259 9.39 -54.58 6.62
C GLY A 259 10.20 -55.79 6.20
N ASP A 260 11.40 -55.89 6.75
CA ASP A 260 12.19 -57.11 6.77
C ASP A 260 11.53 -58.08 7.76
N ARG A 261 10.86 -59.06 7.22
CA ARG A 261 10.28 -60.16 7.96
C ARG A 261 11.39 -61.22 8.13
N PRO A 262 11.84 -61.56 9.34
CA PRO A 262 12.80 -62.68 9.51
C PRO A 262 12.15 -64.06 9.17
N PRO A 263 12.85 -64.93 8.49
CA PRO A 263 12.34 -66.26 8.22
C PRO A 263 12.60 -67.20 9.39
N GLY A 264 11.55 -67.92 9.83
CA GLY A 264 11.70 -69.29 10.30
C GLY A 264 12.00 -69.53 11.79
N ALA A 265 11.02 -70.13 12.50
CA ALA A 265 11.30 -71.15 13.52
C ALA A 265 10.24 -72.26 13.42
N PRO A 266 10.63 -73.51 13.47
CA PRO A 266 9.79 -74.68 13.24
C PRO A 266 9.19 -75.25 14.53
N ALA A 267 8.13 -76.10 14.33
CA ALA A 267 7.46 -77.12 15.19
C ALA A 267 6.45 -76.59 16.20
#